data_20584bc923d04886cde3785fbf2c080a
#
_entry.id   20584bc923d04886cde3785fbf2c080a
#
_cell.length_a   1.000
_cell.length_b   1.000
_cell.length_c   1.000
_cell.angle_alpha   90.00
_cell.angle_beta   90.00
_cell.angle_gamma   90.00
#
_symmetry.space_group_name_H-M   'P 1'
#
loop_
_entity.id
_entity.type
_entity.pdbx_description
1 polymer ?
#
loop_
_entity_poly.entity_id
_entity_poly.type
_entity_poly.pdbx_seq_one_letter_code
_entity_poly.pdbx_strand_id
1 'polypeptide(L)'
;QEHFRTIAERYDVKVIMLITPETSEERVREIDEHTDGFIYMVSSAATTGAQQDFDGQKRAYFKKIEKMNLRNPRMVGFGISNEATFRAACENASGAIIGSRFVTLLHEEKNPEKAITRLKAVLNLSSNDLR
;
A
#
# COMPACT_ATOMS: atom_id res chain seq x y z
N GLN A 1 4.63 21.79 -4.79
CA GLN A 1 4.07 21.02 -3.68
C GLN A 1 3.30 21.89 -2.68
N GLU A 2 3.85 23.02 -2.28
CA GLU A 2 3.17 23.95 -1.36
C GLU A 2 1.79 24.39 -1.86
N HIS A 3 1.65 24.63 -3.14
CA HIS A 3 0.39 25.07 -3.73
C HIS A 3 -0.74 24.01 -3.56
N PHE A 4 -0.43 22.74 -3.77
CA PHE A 4 -1.41 21.66 -3.56
C PHE A 4 -1.79 21.50 -2.09
N ARG A 5 -0.84 21.65 -1.18
CA ARG A 5 -1.10 21.58 0.26
C ARG A 5 -2.05 22.69 0.72
N THR A 6 -1.79 23.91 0.30
CA THR A 6 -2.63 25.07 0.63
C THR A 6 -4.08 24.85 0.17
N ILE A 7 -4.27 24.25 -1.02
CA ILE A 7 -5.60 23.93 -1.52
C ILE A 7 -6.22 22.81 -0.68
N ALA A 8 -5.49 21.72 -0.44
CA ALA A 8 -5.99 20.58 0.32
C ALA A 8 -6.42 20.98 1.75
N GLU A 9 -5.62 21.78 2.44
CA GLU A 9 -5.93 22.31 3.77
C GLU A 9 -7.22 23.13 3.78
N ARG A 10 -7.44 23.92 2.74
CA ARG A 10 -8.67 24.72 2.60
C ARG A 10 -9.93 23.90 2.51
N TYR A 11 -9.82 22.66 2.02
CA TYR A 11 -10.94 21.72 1.89
C TYR A 11 -10.91 20.57 2.91
N ASP A 12 -10.04 20.67 3.93
CA ASP A 12 -9.84 19.62 4.95
C ASP A 12 -9.53 18.23 4.34
N VAL A 13 -8.71 18.22 3.30
CA VAL A 13 -8.30 17.01 2.59
C VAL A 13 -6.82 16.73 2.86
N LYS A 14 -6.50 15.49 3.20
CA LYS A 14 -5.12 15.05 3.41
C LYS A 14 -4.45 14.67 2.10
N VAL A 15 -3.21 15.10 1.93
CA VAL A 15 -2.39 14.74 0.77
C VAL A 15 -1.54 13.52 1.12
N ILE A 16 -1.80 12.40 0.45
CA ILE A 16 -1.02 11.18 0.62
C ILE A 16 0.12 11.18 -0.38
N MET A 17 1.34 11.07 0.11
CA MET A 17 2.54 11.05 -0.72
C MET A 17 2.94 9.62 -1.06
N LEU A 18 3.48 9.45 -2.27
CA LEU A 18 3.94 8.17 -2.78
C LEU A 18 5.47 8.11 -2.78
N ILE A 19 5.99 6.91 -2.50
CA ILE A 19 7.38 6.55 -2.73
C ILE A 19 7.46 5.32 -3.63
N THR A 20 8.54 5.21 -4.37
CA THR A 20 8.83 4.08 -5.26
C THR A 20 10.20 3.48 -4.92
N PRO A 21 10.56 2.30 -5.45
CA PRO A 21 11.91 1.75 -5.28
C PRO A 21 13.02 2.70 -5.75
N GLU A 22 12.72 3.64 -6.63
CA GLU A 22 13.67 4.61 -7.20
C GLU A 22 13.76 5.91 -6.41
N THR A 23 12.90 6.11 -5.42
CA THR A 23 12.94 7.30 -4.57
C THR A 23 14.17 7.27 -3.66
N SER A 24 14.97 8.34 -3.67
CA SER A 24 16.16 8.43 -2.83
C SER A 24 15.81 8.45 -1.34
N GLU A 25 16.72 8.00 -0.49
CA GLU A 25 16.51 8.04 0.96
C GLU A 25 16.26 9.45 1.50
N GLU A 26 17.01 10.41 0.98
CA GLU A 26 16.83 11.83 1.33
C GLU A 26 15.39 12.28 1.03
N ARG A 27 14.90 11.94 -0.17
CA ARG A 27 13.52 12.27 -0.57
C ARG A 27 12.48 11.55 0.26
N VAL A 28 12.72 10.30 0.63
CA VAL A 28 11.83 9.55 1.52
C VAL A 28 11.72 10.22 2.88
N ARG A 29 12.85 10.68 3.46
CA ARG A 29 12.84 11.40 4.74
C ARG A 29 12.10 12.73 4.66
N GLU A 30 12.32 13.48 3.59
CA GLU A 30 11.60 14.73 3.34
C GLU A 30 10.07 14.49 3.24
N ILE A 31 9.67 13.44 2.52
CA ILE A 31 8.26 13.04 2.41
C ILE A 31 7.70 12.68 3.79
N ASP A 32 8.44 11.91 4.59
CA ASP A 32 8.01 11.50 5.93
C ASP A 32 7.81 12.70 6.86
N GLU A 33 8.72 13.66 6.83
CA GLU A 33 8.61 14.89 7.63
C GLU A 33 7.36 15.71 7.31
N HIS A 34 6.94 15.68 6.05
CA HIS A 34 5.83 16.48 5.55
C HIS A 34 4.52 15.71 5.35
N THR A 35 4.49 14.43 5.65
CA THR A 35 3.30 13.60 5.49
C THR A 35 2.49 13.55 6.78
N ASP A 36 1.18 13.66 6.63
CA ASP A 36 0.20 13.52 7.70
C ASP A 36 -0.79 12.41 7.31
N GLY A 37 -0.64 11.25 7.92
CA GLY A 37 -1.49 10.10 7.62
C GLY A 37 -0.66 8.85 7.36
N PHE A 38 -0.38 8.53 6.11
CA PHE A 38 0.48 7.39 5.75
C PHE A 38 1.26 7.68 4.47
N ILE A 39 2.32 6.91 4.25
CA ILE A 39 3.10 6.93 3.02
C ILE A 39 2.65 5.76 2.14
N TYR A 40 2.27 6.04 0.90
CA TYR A 40 1.91 5.02 -0.07
C TYR A 40 3.19 4.47 -0.73
N MET A 41 3.51 3.21 -0.45
CA MET A 41 4.64 2.54 -1.08
C MET A 41 4.19 1.82 -2.35
N VAL A 42 4.64 2.32 -3.48
CA VAL A 42 4.43 1.65 -4.77
C VAL A 42 5.42 0.50 -4.88
N SER A 43 4.94 -0.74 -4.98
CA SER A 43 5.79 -1.93 -4.99
C SER A 43 6.58 -2.12 -6.28
N SER A 44 6.14 -1.50 -7.38
CA SER A 44 6.77 -1.62 -8.69
C SER A 44 6.37 -0.45 -9.59
N ALA A 45 7.27 -0.01 -10.46
CA ALA A 45 6.95 0.91 -11.56
C ALA A 45 6.10 0.24 -12.65
N ALA A 46 6.09 -1.10 -12.74
CA ALA A 46 5.26 -1.86 -13.65
C ALA A 46 3.88 -2.12 -13.01
N THR A 47 2.86 -1.52 -13.58
CA THR A 47 1.49 -1.51 -13.02
C THR A 47 0.59 -2.63 -13.54
N THR A 48 1.09 -3.50 -14.41
CA THR A 48 0.26 -4.46 -15.13
C THR A 48 0.50 -5.90 -14.70
N GLY A 49 -0.54 -6.52 -14.16
CA GLY A 49 -0.63 -7.94 -13.89
C GLY A 49 -0.51 -8.29 -12.40
N ALA A 50 -1.36 -9.22 -11.99
CA ALA A 50 -1.26 -9.83 -10.67
C ALA A 50 0.02 -10.66 -10.61
N GLN A 51 0.93 -10.30 -9.73
CA GLN A 51 2.11 -11.12 -9.44
C GLN A 51 1.75 -12.13 -8.36
N GLN A 52 2.22 -13.36 -8.52
CA GLN A 52 1.94 -14.43 -7.55
C GLN A 52 2.79 -14.30 -6.28
N ASP A 53 3.96 -13.66 -6.40
CA ASP A 53 4.84 -13.35 -5.28
C ASP A 53 5.68 -12.11 -5.60
N PHE A 54 6.26 -11.51 -4.56
CA PHE A 54 7.23 -10.43 -4.71
C PHE A 54 8.64 -11.01 -4.84
N ASP A 55 9.42 -10.48 -5.77
CA ASP A 55 10.81 -10.85 -5.97
C ASP A 55 11.73 -10.33 -4.85
N GLY A 56 13.00 -10.77 -4.85
CA GLY A 56 13.98 -10.36 -3.86
C GLY A 56 14.27 -8.86 -3.85
N GLN A 57 14.14 -8.17 -4.99
CA GLN A 57 14.36 -6.74 -5.08
C GLN A 57 13.25 -5.96 -4.35
N LYS A 58 12.00 -6.38 -4.48
CA LYS A 58 10.87 -5.77 -3.76
C LYS A 58 10.99 -5.98 -2.25
N ARG A 59 11.36 -7.16 -1.82
CA ARG A 59 11.60 -7.46 -0.40
C ARG A 59 12.74 -6.64 0.17
N ALA A 60 13.84 -6.48 -0.58
CA ALA A 60 14.97 -5.63 -0.20
C ALA A 60 14.56 -4.15 -0.05
N TYR A 61 13.74 -3.65 -0.98
CA TYR A 61 13.17 -2.31 -0.91
C TYR A 61 12.32 -2.11 0.35
N PHE A 62 11.42 -3.04 0.65
CA PHE A 62 10.58 -2.96 1.84
C PHE A 62 11.42 -2.94 3.12
N LYS A 63 12.44 -3.80 3.22
CA LYS A 63 13.37 -3.83 4.36
C LYS A 63 14.17 -2.54 4.49
N LYS A 64 14.63 -1.98 3.37
CA LYS A 64 15.35 -0.72 3.34
C LYS A 64 14.50 0.41 3.94
N ILE A 65 13.26 0.52 3.54
CA ILE A 65 12.34 1.54 4.05
C ILE A 65 12.02 1.30 5.54
N GLU A 66 11.78 0.05 5.94
CA GLU A 66 11.56 -0.29 7.35
C GLU A 66 12.72 0.14 8.25
N LYS A 67 13.96 -0.09 7.83
CA LYS A 67 15.16 0.29 8.56
C LYS A 67 15.36 1.80 8.72
N MET A 68 14.68 2.59 7.92
CA MET A 68 14.75 4.05 8.02
C MET A 68 14.01 4.60 9.26
N ASN A 69 13.20 3.80 9.92
CA ASN A 69 12.43 4.17 11.12
C ASN A 69 11.62 5.46 10.90
N LEU A 70 10.83 5.48 9.84
CA LEU A 70 10.02 6.65 9.49
C LEU A 70 8.91 6.88 10.51
N ARG A 71 8.51 8.13 10.66
CA ARG A 71 7.46 8.57 11.58
C ARG A 71 6.09 8.07 11.18
N ASN A 72 5.78 8.10 9.88
CA ASN A 72 4.46 7.73 9.36
C ASN A 72 4.37 6.24 9.06
N PRO A 73 3.19 5.63 9.25
CA PRO A 73 2.94 4.27 8.76
C PRO A 73 3.03 4.21 7.24
N ARG A 74 3.38 3.05 6.73
CA ARG A 74 3.54 2.78 5.30
C ARG A 74 2.54 1.71 4.87
N MET A 75 1.85 1.98 3.77
CA MET A 75 0.91 1.06 3.15
C MET A 75 1.43 0.68 1.77
N VAL A 76 1.61 -0.59 1.52
CA VAL A 76 2.09 -1.10 0.22
C VAL A 76 0.91 -1.27 -0.73
N GLY A 77 1.01 -0.70 -1.91
CA GLY A 77 0.02 -0.84 -2.97
C GLY A 77 0.63 -1.35 -4.28
N PHE A 78 -0.23 -1.74 -5.19
CA PHE A 78 0.03 -2.41 -6.46
C PHE A 78 0.57 -3.84 -6.32
N GLY A 79 0.01 -4.76 -7.09
CA GLY A 79 0.42 -6.15 -7.12
C GLY A 79 -0.02 -6.99 -5.93
N ILE A 80 -0.84 -6.45 -5.05
CA ILE A 80 -1.40 -7.20 -3.92
C ILE A 80 -2.68 -7.89 -4.38
N SER A 81 -2.62 -9.21 -4.59
CA SER A 81 -3.73 -9.97 -5.16
C SER A 81 -4.00 -11.32 -4.50
N ASN A 82 -3.10 -11.80 -3.65
CA ASN A 82 -3.20 -13.09 -2.99
C ASN A 82 -2.53 -13.07 -1.61
N GLU A 83 -2.60 -14.18 -0.89
CA GLU A 83 -2.01 -14.30 0.45
C GLU A 83 -0.51 -14.03 0.45
N ALA A 84 0.24 -14.58 -0.52
CA ALA A 84 1.70 -14.43 -0.56
C ALA A 84 2.13 -12.95 -0.71
N THR A 85 1.52 -12.22 -1.64
CA THR A 85 1.82 -10.80 -1.84
C THR A 85 1.37 -9.95 -0.66
N PHE A 86 0.23 -10.25 -0.07
CA PHE A 86 -0.27 -9.57 1.13
C PHE A 86 0.67 -9.76 2.32
N ARG A 87 1.06 -10.99 2.62
CA ARG A 87 1.97 -11.28 3.74
C ARG A 87 3.34 -10.65 3.54
N ALA A 88 3.89 -10.71 2.33
CA ALA A 88 5.16 -10.08 2.00
C ALA A 88 5.11 -8.55 2.22
N ALA A 89 4.01 -7.90 1.87
CA ALA A 89 3.81 -6.47 2.13
C ALA A 89 3.73 -6.18 3.63
N CYS A 90 3.02 -6.99 4.40
CA CYS A 90 2.80 -6.79 5.83
C CYS A 90 4.02 -7.14 6.70
N GLU A 91 5.00 -7.90 6.19
CA GLU A 91 6.23 -8.21 6.92
C GLU A 91 7.05 -6.97 7.27
N ASN A 92 7.09 -5.98 6.38
CA ASN A 92 7.95 -4.80 6.51
C ASN A 92 7.20 -3.45 6.39
N ALA A 93 5.88 -3.48 6.36
CA ALA A 93 5.04 -2.29 6.29
C ALA A 93 3.85 -2.43 7.25
N SER A 94 3.13 -1.34 7.44
CA SER A 94 1.99 -1.30 8.37
C SER A 94 0.75 -2.00 7.80
N GLY A 95 0.68 -2.17 6.49
CA GLY A 95 -0.43 -2.84 5.83
C GLY A 95 -0.32 -2.79 4.31
N ALA A 96 -1.38 -3.22 3.65
CA ALA A 96 -1.45 -3.27 2.19
C ALA A 96 -2.74 -2.62 1.68
N ILE A 97 -2.64 -2.07 0.47
CA ILE A 97 -3.77 -1.49 -0.26
C ILE A 97 -4.12 -2.44 -1.41
N ILE A 98 -5.37 -2.88 -1.44
CA ILE A 98 -5.86 -3.83 -2.41
C ILE A 98 -6.97 -3.16 -3.21
N GLY A 99 -6.70 -2.88 -4.48
CA GLY A 99 -7.65 -2.23 -5.37
C GLY A 99 -8.21 -3.17 -6.43
N SER A 100 -7.41 -3.51 -7.43
CA SER A 100 -7.85 -4.26 -8.62
C SER A 100 -8.51 -5.59 -8.28
N ARG A 101 -7.97 -6.34 -7.34
CA ARG A 101 -8.56 -7.63 -6.93
C ARG A 101 -9.95 -7.45 -6.32
N PHE A 102 -10.13 -6.43 -5.49
CA PHE A 102 -11.45 -6.12 -4.92
C PHE A 102 -12.46 -5.71 -6.00
N VAL A 103 -12.05 -4.86 -6.93
CA VAL A 103 -12.92 -4.45 -8.05
C VAL A 103 -13.35 -5.64 -8.89
N THR A 104 -12.45 -6.57 -9.19
CA THR A 104 -12.76 -7.81 -9.91
C THR A 104 -13.80 -8.64 -9.14
N LEU A 105 -13.58 -8.84 -7.85
CA LEU A 105 -14.51 -9.61 -7.00
C LEU A 105 -15.87 -8.93 -6.89
N LEU A 106 -15.89 -7.61 -6.79
CA LEU A 106 -17.11 -6.84 -6.75
C LEU A 106 -17.92 -6.99 -8.05
N HIS A 107 -17.23 -7.00 -9.19
CA HIS A 107 -17.85 -7.22 -10.49
C HIS A 107 -18.45 -8.63 -10.62
N GLU A 108 -17.74 -9.65 -10.15
CA GLU A 108 -18.19 -11.04 -10.16
C GLU A 108 -19.39 -11.27 -9.22
N GLU A 109 -19.30 -10.79 -8.00
CA GLU A 109 -20.30 -11.03 -6.96
C GLU A 109 -21.49 -10.07 -7.02
N LYS A 110 -21.32 -8.90 -7.60
CA LYS A 110 -22.33 -7.83 -7.66
C LYS A 110 -22.88 -7.42 -6.29
N ASN A 111 -22.14 -7.73 -5.24
CA ASN A 111 -22.51 -7.45 -3.84
C ASN A 111 -21.25 -7.14 -3.05
N PRO A 112 -21.13 -5.95 -2.43
CA PRO A 112 -19.92 -5.55 -1.70
C PRO A 112 -19.56 -6.48 -0.53
N GLU A 113 -20.53 -6.95 0.23
CA GLU A 113 -20.31 -7.82 1.38
C GLU A 113 -19.72 -9.17 0.95
N LYS A 114 -20.28 -9.76 -0.12
CA LYS A 114 -19.77 -11.02 -0.70
C LYS A 114 -18.36 -10.82 -1.28
N ALA A 115 -18.12 -9.70 -1.95
CA ALA A 115 -16.80 -9.38 -2.49
C ALA A 115 -15.75 -9.29 -1.37
N ILE A 116 -16.06 -8.62 -0.26
CA ILE A 116 -15.17 -8.52 0.91
C ILE A 116 -14.94 -9.91 1.52
N THR A 117 -15.97 -10.72 1.68
CA THR A 117 -15.86 -12.08 2.22
C THR A 117 -14.93 -12.94 1.37
N ARG A 118 -15.06 -12.88 0.04
CA ARG A 118 -14.16 -13.57 -0.87
C ARG A 118 -12.74 -13.04 -0.81
N LEU A 119 -12.56 -11.72 -0.72
CA LEU A 119 -11.24 -11.12 -0.59
C LEU A 119 -10.54 -11.60 0.68
N LYS A 120 -11.21 -11.62 1.81
CA LYS A 120 -10.68 -12.17 3.06
C LYS A 120 -10.24 -13.61 2.90
N ALA A 121 -11.03 -14.43 2.23
CA ALA A 121 -10.70 -15.84 1.97
C ALA A 121 -9.45 -15.98 1.07
N VAL A 122 -9.34 -15.17 0.02
CA VAL A 122 -8.17 -15.15 -0.87
C VAL A 122 -6.89 -14.77 -0.12
N LEU A 123 -6.98 -13.85 0.83
CA LEU A 123 -5.86 -13.40 1.66
C LEU A 123 -5.63 -14.26 2.90
N ASN A 124 -6.46 -15.26 3.12
CA ASN A 124 -6.44 -16.11 4.32
C ASN A 124 -6.52 -15.30 5.62
N LEU A 125 -7.41 -14.30 5.65
CA LEU A 125 -7.65 -13.48 6.83
C LEU A 125 -8.79 -14.07 7.67
N SER A 126 -8.55 -14.20 8.97
CA SER A 126 -9.58 -14.50 9.96
C SER A 126 -10.19 -13.21 10.51
N SER A 127 -11.32 -13.31 11.21
CA SER A 127 -11.96 -12.17 11.89
C SER A 127 -11.02 -11.51 12.93
N ASN A 128 -9.99 -12.22 13.41
CA ASN A 128 -9.00 -11.70 14.36
C ASN A 128 -7.90 -10.87 13.70
N ASP A 129 -7.70 -11.00 12.39
CA ASP A 129 -6.67 -10.29 11.63
C ASP A 129 -7.10 -8.87 11.21
N LEU A 130 -8.32 -8.48 11.51
CA LEU A 130 -8.93 -7.22 11.08
C LEU A 130 -8.99 -6.14 12.18
N ARG A 131 -8.05 -6.16 13.06
CA ARG A 131 -7.95 -5.13 14.10
C ARG A 131 -7.14 -3.93 13.65
#